data_b89a15f9501981f1258f06e3dda6b6e4
#
_entry.id   b89a15f9501981f1258f06e3dda6b6e4
#
_cell.length_a   1.000
_cell.length_b   1.000
_cell.length_c   1.000
_cell.angle_alpha   90.00
_cell.angle_beta   90.00
_cell.angle_gamma   90.00
#
_symmetry.space_group_name_H-M   'P 1'
#
loop_
_entity.id
_entity.type
_entity.pdbx_description
1 polymer ?
#
loop_
_entity_poly.entity_id
_entity_poly.type
_entity_poly.pdbx_seq_one_letter_code
_entity_poly.pdbx_strand_id
1 'polypeptide(L)'
;MLFRSGGPWNPWIPSKRNIHCIASDEDDDIGIVAIPHLSRDLMAVFDGPGSYYGTHPQNILRGMVYENDELPYFKNIVDQYRSLGRYNHDYTYNMMYVGPGWMSKTGRWEADYALLLKSYMDGMAYYGELKKQGELSDLTMSEFADVYRKDRPYSRPECALWKDILYGSKRQMFWYADPNMRFCLDMNQGGAMVDLRPY
;
A
#
# COMPACT_ATOMS: atom_id res chain seq x y z
N MET A 1 11.21 -7.20 -9.40
CA MET A 1 11.77 -5.96 -8.83
C MET A 1 10.98 -5.67 -7.56
N LEU A 2 11.59 -5.80 -6.44
CA LEU A 2 10.93 -5.64 -5.15
C LEU A 2 10.83 -4.16 -4.84
N PHE A 3 9.61 -3.68 -4.61
CA PHE A 3 9.36 -2.38 -4.02
C PHE A 3 9.89 -2.38 -2.59
N ARG A 4 11.18 -2.16 -2.45
CA ARG A 4 11.87 -2.14 -1.16
C ARG A 4 12.26 -0.72 -0.79
N SER A 5 11.28 0.17 -0.91
CA SER A 5 11.45 1.55 -0.50
C SER A 5 11.32 1.71 1.01
N GLY A 6 11.80 2.82 1.53
CA GLY A 6 11.88 3.10 2.95
C GLY A 6 10.54 3.20 3.68
N GLY A 7 9.47 3.55 2.99
CA GLY A 7 8.10 3.57 3.51
C GLY A 7 7.17 2.88 2.52
N PRO A 8 7.10 1.53 2.52
CA PRO A 8 6.51 0.79 1.42
C PRO A 8 5.02 1.05 1.20
N TRP A 9 4.32 1.60 2.14
CA TRP A 9 2.87 1.81 2.05
C TRP A 9 2.42 3.25 2.18
N ASN A 10 3.29 4.12 2.68
CA ASN A 10 2.99 5.54 2.85
C ASN A 10 3.69 6.36 1.77
N PRO A 11 3.12 7.49 1.35
CA PRO A 11 3.85 8.46 0.56
C PRO A 11 5.07 8.97 1.33
N TRP A 12 6.16 9.26 0.63
CA TRP A 12 7.37 9.83 1.24
C TRP A 12 8.07 10.80 0.29
N ILE A 13 8.90 11.65 0.85
CA ILE A 13 9.83 12.52 0.10
C ILE A 13 11.16 11.78 0.04
N PRO A 14 11.63 11.36 -1.14
CA PRO A 14 12.89 10.63 -1.28
C PRO A 14 14.12 11.52 -1.04
N SER A 15 15.15 10.91 -0.42
CA SER A 15 16.44 11.52 -0.18
C SER A 15 17.29 11.59 -1.46
N LYS A 16 18.06 12.66 -1.62
CA LYS A 16 19.09 12.78 -2.68
C LYS A 16 20.19 11.73 -2.56
N ARG A 17 20.47 11.25 -1.34
CA ARG A 17 21.49 10.23 -1.09
C ARG A 17 21.03 8.85 -1.55
N ASN A 18 19.77 8.55 -1.35
CA ASN A 18 19.16 7.26 -1.71
C ASN A 18 17.65 7.41 -1.85
N ILE A 19 17.13 7.20 -3.04
CA ILE A 19 15.69 7.35 -3.34
C ILE A 19 14.76 6.42 -2.55
N HIS A 20 15.32 5.39 -1.90
CA HIS A 20 14.57 4.48 -1.04
C HIS A 20 14.52 4.93 0.42
N CYS A 21 15.19 6.02 0.75
CA CYS A 21 15.18 6.62 2.07
C CYS A 21 14.30 7.85 2.10
N ILE A 22 13.78 8.16 3.28
CA ILE A 22 13.06 9.40 3.53
C ILE A 22 14.08 10.54 3.63
N ALA A 23 13.81 11.68 3.00
CA ALA A 23 14.65 12.85 3.11
C ALA A 23 14.71 13.35 4.57
N SER A 24 15.91 13.70 5.02
CA SER A 24 16.14 14.19 6.38
C SER A 24 15.74 15.66 6.56
N ASP A 25 15.85 16.44 5.52
CA ASP A 25 15.60 17.88 5.49
C ASP A 25 15.38 18.38 4.05
N GLU A 26 15.22 19.69 3.88
CA GLU A 26 14.99 20.32 2.59
C GLU A 26 16.19 20.19 1.64
N ASP A 27 17.39 20.21 2.16
CA ASP A 27 18.62 20.08 1.36
C ASP A 27 18.76 18.66 0.79
N ASP A 28 18.24 17.66 1.50
CA ASP A 28 18.25 16.25 1.10
C ASP A 28 17.07 15.85 0.19
N ASP A 29 16.06 16.71 0.03
CA ASP A 29 14.88 16.47 -0.78
C ASP A 29 15.18 16.52 -2.29
N ILE A 30 14.79 15.46 -3.04
CA ILE A 30 14.97 15.41 -4.50
C ILE A 30 13.87 16.16 -5.28
N GLY A 31 12.89 16.73 -4.61
CA GLY A 31 11.84 17.55 -5.22
C GLY A 31 10.58 16.81 -5.68
N ILE A 32 10.43 15.52 -5.33
CA ILE A 32 9.25 14.72 -5.68
C ILE A 32 8.61 14.08 -4.45
N VAL A 33 7.38 13.60 -4.60
CA VAL A 33 6.72 12.71 -3.65
C VAL A 33 6.60 11.34 -4.29
N ALA A 34 7.13 10.33 -3.64
CA ALA A 34 6.94 8.94 -4.04
C ALA A 34 5.60 8.44 -3.47
N ILE A 35 4.73 7.97 -4.36
CA ILE A 35 3.39 7.47 -4.00
C ILE A 35 3.34 5.98 -4.30
N PRO A 36 3.23 5.11 -3.28
CA PRO A 36 3.15 3.68 -3.49
C PRO A 36 1.79 3.26 -4.07
N HIS A 37 1.77 2.17 -4.81
CA HIS A 37 0.54 1.51 -5.20
C HIS A 37 -0.12 0.83 -3.99
N LEU A 38 -1.45 0.75 -4.01
CA LEU A 38 -2.19 -0.13 -3.12
C LEU A 38 -1.72 -1.58 -3.33
N SER A 39 -1.12 -2.18 -2.33
CA SER A 39 -0.55 -3.54 -2.41
C SER A 39 -0.63 -4.27 -1.07
N ARG A 40 -0.41 -5.59 -1.11
CA ARG A 40 -0.30 -6.41 0.10
C ARG A 40 1.12 -6.33 0.67
N ASP A 41 1.25 -6.52 1.96
CA ASP A 41 2.57 -6.66 2.58
C ASP A 41 3.20 -8.02 2.26
N LEU A 42 4.40 -7.99 1.68
CA LEU A 42 5.11 -9.21 1.30
C LEU A 42 5.43 -10.12 2.49
N MET A 43 5.83 -9.54 3.61
CA MET A 43 6.22 -10.31 4.79
C MET A 43 5.01 -10.93 5.48
N ALA A 44 3.87 -10.22 5.51
CA ALA A 44 2.62 -10.74 6.07
C ALA A 44 2.05 -11.92 5.27
N VAL A 45 2.34 -12.02 3.96
CA VAL A 45 1.82 -13.08 3.08
C VAL A 45 2.81 -14.21 2.83
N PHE A 46 4.04 -14.12 3.31
CA PHE A 46 5.16 -14.95 2.90
C PHE A 46 4.92 -16.46 3.08
N ASP A 47 4.28 -16.86 4.15
CA ASP A 47 4.02 -18.28 4.45
C ASP A 47 2.63 -18.76 4.04
N GLY A 48 1.83 -17.90 3.42
CA GLY A 48 0.48 -18.25 3.00
C GLY A 48 0.41 -18.72 1.55
N PRO A 49 -0.63 -19.45 1.16
CA PRO A 49 -0.89 -19.79 -0.24
C PRO A 49 -0.94 -18.54 -1.14
N GLY A 50 -1.34 -17.41 -0.57
CA GLY A 50 -1.36 -16.12 -1.24
C GLY A 50 0.00 -15.54 -1.60
N SER A 51 1.10 -16.06 -1.08
CA SER A 51 2.46 -15.62 -1.43
C SER A 51 2.75 -15.77 -2.92
N TYR A 52 2.15 -16.75 -3.57
CA TYR A 52 2.26 -16.95 -5.01
C TYR A 52 1.81 -15.72 -5.82
N TYR A 53 0.77 -15.04 -5.38
CA TYR A 53 0.27 -13.84 -6.06
C TYR A 53 1.05 -12.59 -5.69
N GLY A 54 1.90 -12.67 -4.69
CA GLY A 54 2.81 -11.61 -4.27
C GLY A 54 2.12 -10.31 -3.90
N THR A 55 2.90 -9.27 -3.89
CA THR A 55 2.45 -7.90 -3.55
C THR A 55 2.15 -7.04 -4.77
N HIS A 56 2.11 -7.63 -5.97
CA HIS A 56 1.84 -6.87 -7.18
C HIS A 56 0.45 -6.20 -7.10
N PRO A 57 0.30 -4.92 -7.45
CA PRO A 57 -0.98 -4.21 -7.33
C PRO A 57 -2.16 -4.91 -7.98
N GLN A 58 -1.93 -5.57 -9.10
CA GLN A 58 -2.94 -6.38 -9.77
C GLN A 58 -3.48 -7.52 -8.91
N ASN A 59 -2.71 -8.02 -7.96
CA ASN A 59 -3.12 -9.15 -7.15
C ASN A 59 -4.19 -8.80 -6.12
N ILE A 60 -4.41 -7.53 -5.85
CA ILE A 60 -5.56 -7.11 -5.03
C ILE A 60 -6.85 -7.46 -5.74
N LEU A 61 -6.99 -7.10 -7.02
CA LEU A 61 -8.16 -7.50 -7.81
C LEU A 61 -8.23 -9.03 -8.02
N ARG A 62 -7.10 -9.69 -8.21
CA ARG A 62 -7.06 -11.15 -8.31
C ARG A 62 -7.46 -11.84 -7.00
N GLY A 63 -7.02 -11.32 -5.88
CA GLY A 63 -7.49 -11.76 -4.57
C GLY A 63 -8.99 -11.61 -4.44
N MET A 64 -9.53 -10.50 -4.94
CA MET A 64 -10.97 -10.27 -5.02
C MET A 64 -11.71 -11.28 -5.90
N VAL A 65 -11.05 -11.86 -6.89
CA VAL A 65 -11.66 -12.85 -7.81
C VAL A 65 -11.64 -14.27 -7.24
N TYR A 66 -10.68 -14.61 -6.43
CA TYR A 66 -10.49 -15.99 -5.95
C TYR A 66 -11.12 -16.29 -4.59
N GLU A 67 -11.53 -15.27 -3.88
CA GLU A 67 -12.31 -15.40 -2.64
C GLU A 67 -13.76 -15.09 -2.96
N ASN A 68 -14.67 -15.98 -2.89
CA ASN A 68 -16.08 -15.85 -3.31
C ASN A 68 -16.83 -14.63 -2.72
N ASP A 69 -16.23 -13.87 -1.84
CA ASP A 69 -16.72 -12.62 -1.29
C ASP A 69 -15.58 -11.59 -1.22
N GLU A 70 -15.34 -10.96 -2.33
CA GLU A 70 -14.14 -10.14 -2.56
C GLU A 70 -14.22 -8.73 -1.98
N LEU A 71 -15.42 -8.19 -1.86
CA LEU A 71 -15.61 -6.83 -1.36
C LEU A 71 -15.11 -6.64 0.08
N PRO A 72 -15.35 -7.56 1.03
CA PRO A 72 -14.76 -7.49 2.36
C PRO A 72 -13.24 -7.45 2.37
N TYR A 73 -12.60 -8.20 1.49
CA TYR A 73 -11.14 -8.19 1.36
C TYR A 73 -10.64 -6.82 0.86
N PHE A 74 -11.24 -6.29 -0.20
CA PHE A 74 -10.89 -4.97 -0.71
C PHE A 74 -11.09 -3.88 0.35
N LYS A 75 -12.25 -3.87 1.03
CA LYS A 75 -12.52 -2.95 2.14
C LYS A 75 -11.46 -3.05 3.23
N ASN A 76 -11.09 -4.25 3.61
CA ASN A 76 -10.08 -4.46 4.63
C ASN A 76 -8.70 -3.88 4.22
N ILE A 77 -8.26 -4.08 2.98
CA ILE A 77 -7.01 -3.49 2.50
C ILE A 77 -7.09 -1.96 2.51
N VAL A 78 -8.17 -1.38 2.02
CA VAL A 78 -8.37 0.08 2.04
C VAL A 78 -8.38 0.61 3.48
N ASP A 79 -9.07 -0.06 4.39
CA ASP A 79 -9.14 0.33 5.81
C ASP A 79 -7.81 0.19 6.52
N GLN A 80 -7.00 -0.81 6.18
CA GLN A 80 -5.62 -0.88 6.66
C GLN A 80 -4.80 0.33 6.20
N TYR A 81 -4.85 0.70 4.92
CA TYR A 81 -4.19 1.93 4.43
C TYR A 81 -4.69 3.18 5.13
N ARG A 82 -6.00 3.32 5.34
CA ARG A 82 -6.57 4.44 6.10
C ARG A 82 -6.08 4.48 7.54
N SER A 83 -5.97 3.31 8.19
CA SER A 83 -5.46 3.23 9.55
C SER A 83 -3.98 3.62 9.66
N LEU A 84 -3.20 3.42 8.60
CA LEU A 84 -1.79 3.85 8.56
C LEU A 84 -1.66 5.37 8.67
N GLY A 85 -2.60 6.14 8.16
CA GLY A 85 -2.62 7.59 8.31
C GLY A 85 -2.50 8.03 9.76
N ARG A 86 -3.16 7.34 10.68
CA ARG A 86 -3.10 7.65 12.12
C ARG A 86 -1.69 7.58 12.71
N TYR A 87 -0.83 6.74 12.13
CA TYR A 87 0.56 6.60 12.56
C TYR A 87 1.52 7.46 11.73
N ASN A 88 1.07 7.95 10.57
CA ASN A 88 1.87 8.61 9.56
C ASN A 88 1.33 10.01 9.23
N HIS A 89 0.94 10.74 10.25
CA HIS A 89 0.57 12.16 10.14
C HIS A 89 -0.68 12.41 9.29
N ASP A 90 -1.62 11.47 9.32
CA ASP A 90 -2.93 11.51 8.65
C ASP A 90 -2.89 11.50 7.12
N TYR A 91 -1.75 11.15 6.51
CA TYR A 91 -1.62 11.04 5.06
C TYR A 91 -1.46 9.60 4.60
N THR A 92 -2.39 9.16 3.76
CA THR A 92 -2.27 7.95 2.95
C THR A 92 -2.80 8.25 1.55
N TYR A 93 -2.35 7.51 0.56
CA TYR A 93 -2.86 7.61 -0.81
C TYR A 93 -3.22 6.22 -1.33
N ASN A 94 -4.47 6.05 -1.72
CA ASN A 94 -4.95 4.79 -2.27
C ASN A 94 -4.93 4.86 -3.80
N MET A 95 -3.90 4.30 -4.42
CA MET A 95 -3.79 4.20 -5.86
C MET A 95 -3.96 2.75 -6.31
N MET A 96 -5.08 2.46 -6.96
CA MET A 96 -5.32 1.16 -7.55
C MET A 96 -4.84 1.14 -9.01
N TYR A 97 -3.86 0.28 -9.29
CA TYR A 97 -3.39 0.09 -10.65
C TYR A 97 -4.27 -0.91 -11.40
N VAL A 98 -4.79 -0.48 -12.54
CA VAL A 98 -5.55 -1.33 -13.45
C VAL A 98 -4.88 -1.29 -14.82
N GLY A 99 -4.20 -2.36 -15.20
CA GLY A 99 -3.58 -2.47 -16.52
C GLY A 99 -4.63 -2.67 -17.63
N PRO A 100 -4.40 -2.12 -18.82
CA PRO A 100 -5.37 -2.21 -19.94
C PRO A 100 -5.78 -3.65 -20.29
N GLY A 101 -4.86 -4.60 -20.19
CA GLY A 101 -5.13 -6.01 -20.47
C GLY A 101 -6.11 -6.70 -19.52
N TRP A 102 -6.38 -6.09 -18.37
CA TRP A 102 -7.33 -6.64 -17.39
C TRP A 102 -8.77 -6.32 -17.71
N MET A 103 -9.00 -5.16 -18.30
CA MET A 103 -10.31 -4.68 -18.68
C MET A 103 -10.64 -5.05 -20.13
N SER A 104 -9.85 -5.96 -20.72
CA SER A 104 -10.09 -6.47 -22.07
C SER A 104 -11.00 -7.70 -22.02
N LYS A 105 -11.98 -7.73 -22.91
CA LYS A 105 -12.83 -8.90 -23.15
C LYS A 105 -12.13 -10.03 -23.91
N THR A 106 -10.87 -9.84 -24.26
CA THR A 106 -10.05 -10.80 -25.02
C THR A 106 -8.68 -10.95 -24.37
N GLY A 107 -8.09 -12.13 -24.51
CA GLY A 107 -6.76 -12.40 -24.03
C GLY A 107 -6.71 -13.14 -22.69
N ARG A 108 -5.64 -12.94 -21.94
CA ARG A 108 -5.31 -13.74 -20.74
C ARG A 108 -6.43 -13.81 -19.68
N TRP A 109 -7.24 -12.77 -19.57
CA TRP A 109 -8.25 -12.63 -18.51
C TRP A 109 -9.68 -12.70 -19.03
N GLU A 110 -9.87 -13.17 -20.26
CA GLU A 110 -11.18 -13.23 -20.89
C GLU A 110 -12.21 -14.01 -20.07
N ALA A 111 -11.82 -15.16 -19.53
CA ALA A 111 -12.70 -16.00 -18.70
C ALA A 111 -13.18 -15.30 -17.41
N ASP A 112 -12.37 -14.42 -16.86
CA ASP A 112 -12.65 -13.75 -15.57
C ASP A 112 -13.15 -12.30 -15.76
N TYR A 113 -13.33 -11.86 -17.00
CA TYR A 113 -13.60 -10.43 -17.29
C TYR A 113 -14.83 -9.89 -16.54
N ALA A 114 -15.94 -10.62 -16.56
CA ALA A 114 -17.17 -10.15 -15.91
C ALA A 114 -17.01 -10.03 -14.39
N LEU A 115 -16.31 -10.97 -13.79
CA LEU A 115 -16.01 -10.97 -12.35
C LEU A 115 -15.04 -9.86 -11.98
N LEU A 116 -13.96 -9.69 -12.75
CA LEU A 116 -13.00 -8.60 -12.57
C LEU A 116 -13.66 -7.22 -12.69
N LEU A 117 -14.52 -7.05 -13.69
CA LEU A 117 -15.27 -5.80 -13.86
C LEU A 117 -16.18 -5.53 -12.67
N LYS A 118 -16.92 -6.54 -12.23
CA LYS A 118 -17.78 -6.42 -11.05
C LYS A 118 -16.97 -6.03 -9.82
N SER A 119 -15.90 -6.72 -9.53
CA SER A 119 -15.02 -6.44 -8.39
C SER A 119 -14.46 -5.02 -8.44
N TYR A 120 -14.05 -4.56 -9.61
CA TYR A 120 -13.60 -3.19 -9.82
C TYR A 120 -14.71 -2.17 -9.51
N MET A 121 -15.90 -2.39 -10.05
CA MET A 121 -17.04 -1.48 -9.84
C MET A 121 -17.47 -1.43 -8.37
N ASP A 122 -17.51 -2.57 -7.69
CA ASP A 122 -17.81 -2.65 -6.26
C ASP A 122 -16.76 -1.91 -5.41
N GLY A 123 -15.48 -2.05 -5.76
CA GLY A 123 -14.40 -1.31 -5.13
C GLY A 123 -14.51 0.20 -5.34
N MET A 124 -14.81 0.64 -6.57
CA MET A 124 -15.03 2.06 -6.88
C MET A 124 -16.26 2.63 -6.17
N ALA A 125 -17.33 1.83 -6.04
CA ALA A 125 -18.50 2.22 -5.26
C ALA A 125 -18.14 2.44 -3.79
N TYR A 126 -17.30 1.58 -3.21
CA TYR A 126 -16.83 1.75 -1.84
C TYR A 126 -16.02 3.05 -1.65
N TYR A 127 -15.11 3.39 -2.56
CA TYR A 127 -14.46 4.70 -2.54
C TYR A 127 -15.45 5.86 -2.63
N GLY A 128 -16.49 5.73 -3.45
CA GLY A 128 -17.57 6.71 -3.54
C GLY A 128 -18.33 6.89 -2.23
N GLU A 129 -18.54 5.82 -1.46
CA GLU A 129 -19.15 5.87 -0.13
C GLU A 129 -18.23 6.62 0.86
N LEU A 130 -16.95 6.31 0.90
CA LEU A 130 -15.98 6.98 1.76
C LEU A 130 -15.89 8.48 1.44
N LYS A 131 -15.91 8.85 0.15
CA LYS A 131 -15.92 10.25 -0.27
C LYS A 131 -17.18 10.99 0.22
N LYS A 132 -18.36 10.37 0.10
CA LYS A 132 -19.62 10.96 0.60
C LYS A 132 -19.64 11.15 2.12
N GLN A 133 -18.93 10.29 2.84
CA GLN A 133 -18.78 10.38 4.30
C GLN A 133 -17.72 11.40 4.72
N GLY A 134 -17.00 12.00 3.78
CA GLY A 134 -15.92 12.95 4.07
C GLY A 134 -14.63 12.27 4.56
N GLU A 135 -14.52 10.95 4.41
CA GLU A 135 -13.39 10.16 4.87
C GLU A 135 -12.32 9.95 3.79
N LEU A 136 -12.60 10.36 2.56
CA LEU A 136 -11.71 10.30 1.42
C LEU A 136 -11.84 11.58 0.59
N SER A 137 -10.70 12.14 0.20
CA SER A 137 -10.61 13.19 -0.81
C SER A 137 -10.19 12.59 -2.15
N ASP A 138 -10.81 13.05 -3.23
CA ASP A 138 -10.47 12.68 -4.59
C ASP A 138 -9.47 13.70 -5.13
N LEU A 139 -8.20 13.30 -5.20
CA LEU A 139 -7.10 14.16 -5.63
C LEU A 139 -6.29 13.45 -6.72
N THR A 140 -5.86 14.21 -7.70
CA THR A 140 -4.81 13.74 -8.60
C THR A 140 -3.49 13.54 -7.84
N MET A 141 -2.56 12.78 -8.39
CA MET A 141 -1.25 12.57 -7.76
C MET A 141 -0.50 13.90 -7.56
N SER A 142 -0.65 14.86 -8.47
CA SER A 142 -0.02 16.18 -8.35
C SER A 142 -0.64 16.99 -7.22
N GLU A 143 -1.96 17.08 -7.15
CA GLU A 143 -2.67 17.78 -6.06
C GLU A 143 -2.32 17.16 -4.70
N PHE A 144 -2.28 15.83 -4.62
CA PHE A 144 -1.86 15.16 -3.40
C PHE A 144 -0.41 15.49 -3.03
N ALA A 145 0.51 15.48 -4.00
CA ALA A 145 1.91 15.81 -3.75
C ALA A 145 2.08 17.24 -3.24
N ASP A 146 1.32 18.20 -3.78
CA ASP A 146 1.36 19.59 -3.35
C ASP A 146 0.88 19.74 -1.89
N VAL A 147 -0.23 19.08 -1.52
CA VAL A 147 -0.74 19.06 -0.15
C VAL A 147 0.26 18.40 0.80
N TYR A 148 0.76 17.22 0.41
CA TYR A 148 1.69 16.44 1.22
C TYR A 148 2.98 17.21 1.52
N ARG A 149 3.60 17.81 0.49
CA ARG A 149 4.85 18.59 0.65
C ARG A 149 4.67 19.81 1.52
N LYS A 150 3.52 20.48 1.44
CA LYS A 150 3.21 21.69 2.22
C LYS A 150 3.13 21.41 3.72
N ASP A 151 2.53 20.28 4.09
CA ASP A 151 2.20 19.98 5.49
C ASP A 151 3.16 18.96 6.13
N ARG A 152 3.93 18.26 5.30
CA ARG A 152 4.78 17.17 5.76
C ARG A 152 6.14 17.69 6.26
N PRO A 153 6.42 17.59 7.56
CA PRO A 153 7.78 17.84 8.05
C PRO A 153 8.71 16.68 7.72
N TYR A 154 9.93 17.03 7.35
CA TYR A 154 11.00 16.07 7.14
C TYR A 154 11.35 15.30 8.41
N SER A 155 12.06 14.18 8.24
CA SER A 155 12.64 13.36 9.31
C SER A 155 11.65 12.71 10.27
N ARG A 156 10.37 12.74 9.99
CA ARG A 156 9.40 12.01 10.83
C ARG A 156 9.47 10.52 10.55
N PRO A 157 9.53 9.69 11.60
CA PRO A 157 9.42 8.26 11.43
C PRO A 157 8.04 7.86 10.95
N GLU A 158 7.98 6.76 10.22
CA GLU A 158 6.76 6.16 9.71
C GLU A 158 6.61 4.74 10.23
N CYS A 159 5.40 4.35 10.55
CA CYS A 159 5.06 3.02 11.05
C CYS A 159 3.93 2.42 10.23
N ALA A 160 3.95 1.11 10.10
CA ALA A 160 2.84 0.36 9.53
C ALA A 160 2.66 -0.96 10.27
N LEU A 161 1.42 -1.26 10.69
CA LEU A 161 1.06 -2.57 11.20
C LEU A 161 0.20 -3.28 10.16
N TRP A 162 0.72 -4.33 9.58
CA TRP A 162 0.07 -5.12 8.54
C TRP A 162 -0.42 -6.46 9.06
N LYS A 163 -1.62 -6.80 8.61
CA LYS A 163 -2.19 -8.13 8.77
C LYS A 163 -2.82 -8.54 7.44
N ASP A 164 -2.28 -9.56 6.80
CA ASP A 164 -2.94 -10.11 5.63
C ASP A 164 -4.06 -11.06 6.06
N ILE A 165 -5.24 -10.85 5.50
CA ILE A 165 -6.44 -11.65 5.80
C ILE A 165 -6.82 -12.61 4.68
N LEU A 166 -6.27 -12.43 3.48
CA LEU A 166 -6.73 -13.16 2.29
C LEU A 166 -6.39 -14.61 2.43
N TYR A 167 -5.43 -15.17 2.66
CA TYR A 167 -5.16 -16.61 2.70
C TYR A 167 -4.85 -17.13 4.12
N GLY A 168 -5.18 -16.33 5.12
CA GLY A 168 -5.11 -16.77 6.50
C GLY A 168 -3.70 -17.01 7.00
N SER A 169 -2.70 -16.30 6.49
CA SER A 169 -1.34 -16.35 7.05
C SER A 169 -1.33 -15.97 8.52
N LYS A 170 -2.32 -15.17 8.94
CA LYS A 170 -2.48 -14.65 10.31
C LYS A 170 -1.28 -13.88 10.82
N ARG A 171 -0.28 -13.65 9.98
CA ARG A 171 0.91 -12.88 10.35
C ARG A 171 0.57 -11.41 10.53
N GLN A 172 1.17 -10.82 11.54
CA GLN A 172 1.15 -9.38 11.78
C GLN A 172 2.58 -8.87 11.72
N MET A 173 2.82 -7.95 10.79
CA MET A 173 4.13 -7.34 10.57
C MET A 173 4.09 -5.89 10.98
N PHE A 174 4.98 -5.50 11.88
CA PHE A 174 5.20 -4.11 12.23
C PHE A 174 6.42 -3.58 11.47
N TRP A 175 6.21 -2.57 10.66
CA TRP A 175 7.24 -1.86 9.94
C TRP A 175 7.52 -0.50 10.56
N TYR A 176 8.79 -0.13 10.56
CA TYR A 176 9.28 1.18 10.93
C TYR A 176 10.26 1.66 9.88
N ALA A 177 10.22 2.94 9.54
CA ALA A 177 11.19 3.60 8.67
C ALA A 177 11.43 5.04 9.12
N ASP A 178 12.69 5.47 9.08
CA ASP A 178 13.12 6.85 9.23
C ASP A 178 14.24 7.17 8.22
N PRO A 179 14.83 8.38 8.22
CA PRO A 179 15.92 8.72 7.30
C PRO A 179 17.18 7.86 7.41
N ASN A 180 17.37 7.13 8.49
CA ASN A 180 18.60 6.40 8.79
C ASN A 180 18.45 4.88 8.67
N MET A 181 17.24 4.37 8.90
CA MET A 181 17.02 2.92 8.95
C MET A 181 15.58 2.53 8.65
N ARG A 182 15.44 1.25 8.31
CA ARG A 182 14.16 0.56 8.26
C ARG A 182 14.28 -0.79 8.95
N PHE A 183 13.24 -1.20 9.66
CA PHE A 183 13.13 -2.56 10.17
C PHE A 183 11.70 -3.11 10.11
N CYS A 184 11.61 -4.45 10.20
CA CYS A 184 10.35 -5.17 10.31
C CYS A 184 10.40 -6.15 11.48
N LEU A 185 9.33 -6.20 12.24
CA LEU A 185 9.14 -7.15 13.34
C LEU A 185 7.96 -8.09 13.02
N ASP A 186 8.15 -9.39 13.26
CA ASP A 186 7.08 -10.36 13.25
C ASP A 186 6.40 -10.39 14.63
N MET A 187 5.19 -9.83 14.70
CA MET A 187 4.45 -9.69 15.95
C MET A 187 3.92 -11.04 16.47
N ASN A 188 3.79 -12.05 15.60
CA ASN A 188 3.39 -13.39 15.99
C ASN A 188 4.54 -14.19 16.60
N GLN A 189 5.77 -13.76 16.40
CA GLN A 189 6.99 -14.37 16.97
C GLN A 189 7.61 -13.51 18.07
N GLY A 190 6.77 -12.89 18.89
CA GLY A 190 7.23 -12.09 20.03
C GLY A 190 7.99 -10.81 19.63
N GLY A 191 7.76 -10.29 18.43
CA GLY A 191 8.49 -9.12 17.91
C GLY A 191 9.87 -9.46 17.37
N ALA A 192 10.05 -10.69 16.87
CA ALA A 192 11.31 -11.06 16.21
C ALA A 192 11.61 -10.16 15.02
N MET A 193 12.82 -9.63 14.93
CA MET A 193 13.26 -8.79 13.81
C MET A 193 13.51 -9.66 12.58
N VAL A 194 12.78 -9.39 11.49
CA VAL A 194 12.83 -10.17 10.23
C VAL A 194 13.40 -9.38 9.06
N ASP A 195 13.48 -8.06 9.17
CA ASP A 195 14.23 -7.19 8.25
C ASP A 195 14.89 -6.06 9.04
N LEU A 196 16.11 -5.73 8.70
CA LEU A 196 16.83 -4.56 9.22
C LEU A 196 17.73 -4.00 8.14
N ARG A 197 17.58 -2.73 7.85
CA ARG A 197 18.37 -2.03 6.83
C ARG A 197 18.76 -0.65 7.31
N PRO A 198 20.02 -0.42 7.62
CA PRO A 198 20.57 0.92 7.67
C PRO A 198 20.66 1.51 6.25
N TYR A 199 20.49 2.80 6.14
CA TYR A 199 20.57 3.55 4.87
C TYR A 199 21.91 4.29 4.72
#